data_3da8e060741a2e09f8133f62930d663a
#
_entry.id   3da8e060741a2e09f8133f62930d663a
#
_cell.length_a   1.000
_cell.length_b   1.000
_cell.length_c   1.000
_cell.angle_alpha   90.00
_cell.angle_beta   90.00
_cell.angle_gamma   90.00
#
_symmetry.space_group_name_H-M   'P 1'
#
loop_
_entity.id
_entity.type
_entity.pdbx_description
1 polymer ?
#
loop_
_entity_poly.entity_id
_entity_poly.type
_entity_poly.pdbx_seq_one_letter_code
_entity_poly.pdbx_strand_id
1 'polypeptide(L)'
;MASEKDYDVIVIGAGPGGYVCAIRCAQLGFKTACVEKDKTLGGTCLNVGCIPSKALLQASEKYDEAANHLSDMGIKTGKVSVDLKTMMKHKESVVASNTQGIEFLFKKNKIDWLKGTGSVEKKGEVKVGKDTYKAKHIVVATGSAVATLPGIEIDEKQIVSSTGALDLKEVPKSMVLIGGGVIGLEMGAVWSRLGADVTVVEYMDTIMGGMDNGISKDMQKILTKQGMKFKTGAKVTEAKKTKSGVTLKVEPAKGGDSEELKADIVLVAVGRKPYTDKLGLDKVGVDMDD
;
A
#
# COMPACT_ATOMS: atom_id res chain seq x y z
N MET A 1 14.58 -31.25 -21.13
CA MET A 1 15.17 -30.00 -21.63
C MET A 1 14.13 -28.92 -21.41
N ALA A 2 14.41 -27.89 -20.57
CA ALA A 2 13.51 -26.75 -20.42
C ALA A 2 13.41 -26.07 -21.79
N SER A 3 12.20 -25.81 -22.27
CA SER A 3 12.00 -25.11 -23.54
C SER A 3 12.46 -23.68 -23.35
N GLU A 4 13.56 -23.28 -23.99
CA GLU A 4 13.95 -21.87 -24.12
C GLU A 4 12.85 -21.15 -24.90
N LYS A 5 12.13 -20.24 -24.21
CA LYS A 5 11.19 -19.34 -24.87
C LYS A 5 11.89 -18.01 -25.12
N ASP A 6 11.92 -17.57 -26.35
CA ASP A 6 12.44 -16.28 -26.75
C ASP A 6 11.31 -15.25 -26.85
N TYR A 7 11.53 -14.05 -26.29
CA TYR A 7 10.60 -12.92 -26.30
C TYR A 7 11.27 -11.68 -26.89
N ASP A 8 10.45 -10.77 -27.41
CA ASP A 8 10.94 -9.44 -27.73
C ASP A 8 11.08 -8.61 -26.45
N VAL A 9 10.09 -8.72 -25.55
CA VAL A 9 10.07 -7.99 -24.27
C VAL A 9 9.70 -8.92 -23.13
N ILE A 10 10.47 -8.90 -22.05
CA ILE A 10 10.08 -9.45 -20.74
C ILE A 10 9.96 -8.32 -19.74
N VAL A 11 8.79 -8.20 -19.11
CA VAL A 11 8.54 -7.23 -18.03
C VAL A 11 8.60 -7.98 -16.70
N ILE A 12 9.42 -7.52 -15.75
CA ILE A 12 9.54 -8.11 -14.41
C ILE A 12 8.72 -7.28 -13.43
N GLY A 13 7.63 -7.86 -12.95
CA GLY A 13 6.63 -7.23 -12.07
C GLY A 13 5.36 -6.85 -12.83
N ALA A 14 4.21 -7.30 -12.33
CA ALA A 14 2.89 -7.04 -12.92
C ALA A 14 2.08 -5.99 -12.15
N GLY A 15 2.74 -5.05 -11.48
CA GLY A 15 2.11 -3.84 -10.96
C GLY A 15 1.68 -2.87 -12.07
N PRO A 16 1.11 -1.70 -11.75
CA PRO A 16 0.63 -0.74 -12.76
C PRO A 16 1.65 -0.37 -13.83
N GLY A 17 2.91 -0.15 -13.46
CA GLY A 17 3.98 0.09 -14.42
C GLY A 17 4.22 -1.11 -15.34
N GLY A 18 4.16 -2.32 -14.79
CA GLY A 18 4.47 -3.55 -15.53
C GLY A 18 3.35 -4.03 -16.42
N TYR A 19 2.13 -4.21 -15.89
CA TYR A 19 1.03 -4.74 -16.72
C TYR A 19 0.62 -3.78 -17.83
N VAL A 20 0.66 -2.47 -17.60
CA VAL A 20 0.38 -1.46 -18.62
C VAL A 20 1.44 -1.53 -19.73
N CYS A 21 2.73 -1.60 -19.35
CA CYS A 21 3.83 -1.76 -20.28
C CYS A 21 3.69 -3.05 -21.10
N ALA A 22 3.46 -4.19 -20.46
CA ALA A 22 3.30 -5.48 -21.14
C ALA A 22 2.14 -5.47 -22.15
N ILE A 23 0.98 -4.92 -21.75
CA ILE A 23 -0.19 -4.78 -22.65
C ILE A 23 0.18 -3.91 -23.85
N ARG A 24 0.85 -2.78 -23.61
CA ARG A 24 1.21 -1.86 -24.71
C ARG A 24 2.23 -2.47 -25.65
N CYS A 25 3.25 -3.16 -25.14
CA CYS A 25 4.21 -3.88 -25.97
C CYS A 25 3.53 -4.91 -26.87
N ALA A 26 2.63 -5.72 -26.31
CA ALA A 26 1.89 -6.71 -27.07
C ALA A 26 0.97 -6.09 -28.14
N GLN A 27 0.31 -4.97 -27.84
CA GLN A 27 -0.49 -4.22 -28.82
C GLN A 27 0.33 -3.65 -29.97
N LEU A 28 1.61 -3.38 -29.74
CA LEU A 28 2.57 -2.93 -30.76
C LEU A 28 3.17 -4.10 -31.56
N GLY A 29 2.74 -5.35 -31.31
CA GLY A 29 3.16 -6.53 -32.05
C GLY A 29 4.39 -7.25 -31.47
N PHE A 30 4.91 -6.83 -30.31
CA PHE A 30 6.02 -7.51 -29.66
C PHE A 30 5.54 -8.80 -28.98
N LYS A 31 6.29 -9.90 -29.15
CA LYS A 31 6.11 -11.12 -28.36
C LYS A 31 6.52 -10.84 -26.91
N THR A 32 5.55 -10.74 -26.01
CA THR A 32 5.71 -10.20 -24.66
C THR A 32 5.41 -11.23 -23.59
N ALA A 33 6.26 -11.27 -22.54
CA ALA A 33 5.97 -11.97 -21.31
C ALA A 33 6.01 -10.99 -20.11
N CYS A 34 5.29 -11.32 -19.06
CA CYS A 34 5.32 -10.61 -17.79
C CYS A 34 5.54 -11.58 -16.64
N VAL A 35 6.55 -11.31 -15.82
CA VAL A 35 6.89 -12.12 -14.65
C VAL A 35 6.20 -11.54 -13.42
N GLU A 36 5.49 -12.39 -12.66
CA GLU A 36 4.89 -11.98 -11.40
C GLU A 36 5.03 -13.09 -10.35
N LYS A 37 5.53 -12.72 -9.18
CA LYS A 37 5.76 -13.63 -8.05
C LYS A 37 4.49 -13.93 -7.24
N ASP A 38 3.54 -13.01 -7.24
CA ASP A 38 2.31 -13.14 -6.48
C ASP A 38 1.26 -13.95 -7.25
N LYS A 39 0.24 -14.41 -6.54
CA LYS A 39 -0.80 -15.29 -7.12
C LYS A 39 -1.71 -14.56 -8.12
N THR A 40 -1.74 -13.24 -8.07
CA THR A 40 -2.60 -12.36 -8.88
C THR A 40 -1.78 -11.27 -9.52
N LEU A 41 -2.21 -10.81 -10.70
CA LEU A 41 -1.64 -9.64 -11.37
C LEU A 41 -2.10 -8.35 -10.67
N GLY A 42 -1.47 -7.21 -10.99
CA GLY A 42 -1.85 -5.89 -10.50
C GLY A 42 -0.92 -5.31 -9.41
N GLY A 43 0.01 -6.13 -8.88
CA GLY A 43 1.01 -5.72 -7.91
C GLY A 43 0.41 -5.11 -6.64
N THR A 44 1.19 -4.29 -5.94
CA THR A 44 0.78 -3.63 -4.68
C THR A 44 -0.50 -2.82 -4.87
N CYS A 45 -0.59 -2.00 -5.91
CA CYS A 45 -1.72 -1.08 -6.09
C CYS A 45 -3.07 -1.79 -6.11
N LEU A 46 -3.22 -2.87 -6.90
CA LEU A 46 -4.49 -3.56 -7.01
C LEU A 46 -4.79 -4.49 -5.84
N ASN A 47 -3.77 -5.12 -5.28
CA ASN A 47 -3.97 -6.17 -4.29
C ASN A 47 -3.97 -5.66 -2.84
N VAL A 48 -3.04 -4.78 -2.49
CA VAL A 48 -2.80 -4.34 -1.10
C VAL A 48 -2.47 -2.84 -0.99
N GLY A 49 -2.99 -2.03 -1.91
CA GLY A 49 -2.72 -0.59 -1.98
C GLY A 49 -3.91 0.21 -2.45
N CYS A 50 -3.80 0.85 -3.62
CA CYS A 50 -4.75 1.85 -4.12
C CYS A 50 -6.20 1.34 -4.19
N ILE A 51 -6.41 0.17 -4.80
CA ILE A 51 -7.78 -0.33 -5.05
C ILE A 51 -8.49 -0.69 -3.74
N PRO A 52 -7.93 -1.53 -2.85
CA PRO A 52 -8.59 -1.81 -1.57
C PRO A 52 -8.72 -0.57 -0.68
N SER A 53 -7.75 0.37 -0.69
CA SER A 53 -7.88 1.64 0.04
C SER A 53 -9.08 2.45 -0.42
N LYS A 54 -9.23 2.65 -1.74
CA LYS A 54 -10.33 3.44 -2.30
C LYS A 54 -11.69 2.76 -2.08
N ALA A 55 -11.75 1.43 -2.11
CA ALA A 55 -12.96 0.71 -1.75
C ALA A 55 -13.38 0.94 -0.29
N LEU A 56 -12.42 0.91 0.65
CA LEU A 56 -12.71 1.20 2.06
C LEU A 56 -12.98 2.68 2.31
N LEU A 57 -12.25 3.60 1.66
CA LEU A 57 -12.52 5.04 1.76
C LEU A 57 -13.93 5.36 1.31
N GLN A 58 -14.38 4.85 0.16
CA GLN A 58 -15.72 5.07 -0.36
C GLN A 58 -16.78 4.49 0.60
N ALA A 59 -16.59 3.25 1.07
CA ALA A 59 -17.54 2.62 1.97
C ALA A 59 -17.65 3.33 3.32
N SER A 60 -16.50 3.72 3.91
CA SER A 60 -16.48 4.47 5.18
C SER A 60 -17.04 5.89 5.04
N GLU A 61 -16.84 6.55 3.90
CA GLU A 61 -17.42 7.85 3.61
C GLU A 61 -18.95 7.76 3.53
N LYS A 62 -19.49 6.75 2.81
CA LYS A 62 -20.95 6.56 2.74
C LYS A 62 -21.58 6.26 4.11
N TYR A 63 -20.86 5.52 4.94
CA TYR A 63 -21.31 5.32 6.33
C TYR A 63 -21.33 6.62 7.12
N ASP A 64 -20.25 7.40 7.09
CA ASP A 64 -20.11 8.66 7.80
C ASP A 64 -21.14 9.69 7.32
N GLU A 65 -21.32 9.82 6.00
CA GLU A 65 -22.35 10.66 5.38
C GLU A 65 -23.76 10.30 5.91
N ALA A 66 -24.08 8.99 5.87
CA ALA A 66 -25.42 8.53 6.31
C ALA A 66 -25.64 8.68 7.82
N ALA A 67 -24.60 8.48 8.63
CA ALA A 67 -24.71 8.52 10.08
C ALA A 67 -24.71 9.95 10.65
N ASN A 68 -23.95 10.88 10.03
CA ASN A 68 -23.61 12.15 10.65
C ASN A 68 -24.01 13.40 9.85
N HIS A 69 -24.26 13.31 8.53
CA HIS A 69 -24.37 14.49 7.67
C HIS A 69 -25.70 14.60 6.91
N LEU A 70 -26.40 13.51 6.62
CA LEU A 70 -27.68 13.58 5.88
C LEU A 70 -28.79 14.33 6.64
N SER A 71 -28.74 14.35 7.96
CA SER A 71 -29.69 15.12 8.79
C SER A 71 -29.65 16.62 8.49
N ASP A 72 -28.47 17.16 8.17
CA ASP A 72 -28.30 18.59 7.85
C ASP A 72 -29.03 18.98 6.55
N MET A 73 -29.26 18.01 5.68
CA MET A 73 -30.06 18.14 4.45
C MET A 73 -31.53 17.75 4.64
N GLY A 74 -31.96 17.48 5.87
CA GLY A 74 -33.33 17.06 6.18
C GLY A 74 -33.65 15.59 5.90
N ILE A 75 -32.64 14.77 5.58
CA ILE A 75 -32.80 13.34 5.29
C ILE A 75 -32.64 12.54 6.59
N LYS A 76 -33.69 11.84 7.00
CA LYS A 76 -33.70 11.01 8.21
C LYS A 76 -33.44 9.56 7.86
N THR A 77 -32.31 9.02 8.31
CA THR A 77 -31.88 7.63 8.03
C THR A 77 -32.19 6.65 9.16
N GLY A 78 -32.56 7.15 10.35
CA GLY A 78 -32.62 6.32 11.55
C GLY A 78 -31.22 5.93 12.05
N LYS A 79 -31.12 4.83 12.81
CA LYS A 79 -29.82 4.34 13.32
C LYS A 79 -29.06 3.63 12.21
N VAL A 80 -27.94 4.19 11.80
CA VAL A 80 -27.01 3.59 10.83
C VAL A 80 -25.98 2.74 11.56
N SER A 81 -25.63 1.57 11.02
CA SER A 81 -24.59 0.68 11.56
C SER A 81 -23.74 0.08 10.43
N VAL A 82 -22.52 -0.34 10.77
CA VAL A 82 -21.59 -0.99 9.85
C VAL A 82 -21.48 -2.48 10.16
N ASP A 83 -21.62 -3.30 9.12
CA ASP A 83 -21.13 -4.69 9.13
C ASP A 83 -19.74 -4.72 8.48
N LEU A 84 -18.70 -4.68 9.32
CA LEU A 84 -17.31 -4.66 8.84
C LEU A 84 -16.99 -5.89 8.00
N LYS A 85 -17.51 -7.08 8.35
CA LYS A 85 -17.27 -8.30 7.59
C LYS A 85 -17.80 -8.20 6.16
N THR A 86 -18.98 -7.64 5.99
CA THR A 86 -19.56 -7.39 4.65
C THR A 86 -18.80 -6.31 3.90
N MET A 87 -18.37 -5.22 4.58
CA MET A 87 -17.52 -4.18 3.99
C MET A 87 -16.19 -4.75 3.48
N MET A 88 -15.53 -5.63 4.24
CA MET A 88 -14.30 -6.31 3.82
C MET A 88 -14.52 -7.22 2.61
N LYS A 89 -15.63 -7.97 2.57
CA LYS A 89 -15.98 -8.79 1.39
C LYS A 89 -16.23 -7.92 0.15
N HIS A 90 -16.84 -6.73 0.31
CA HIS A 90 -16.98 -5.79 -0.79
C HIS A 90 -15.61 -5.34 -1.32
N LYS A 91 -14.71 -4.94 -0.43
CA LYS A 91 -13.30 -4.61 -0.78
C LYS A 91 -12.64 -5.76 -1.57
N GLU A 92 -12.74 -6.99 -1.08
CA GLU A 92 -12.17 -8.18 -1.74
C GLU A 92 -12.77 -8.41 -3.13
N SER A 93 -14.09 -8.22 -3.29
CA SER A 93 -14.77 -8.33 -4.58
C SER A 93 -14.27 -7.29 -5.58
N VAL A 94 -14.06 -6.05 -5.14
CA VAL A 94 -13.50 -4.98 -5.97
C VAL A 94 -12.08 -5.33 -6.42
N VAL A 95 -11.22 -5.82 -5.51
CA VAL A 95 -9.87 -6.29 -5.83
C VAL A 95 -9.91 -7.43 -6.85
N ALA A 96 -10.74 -8.45 -6.59
CA ALA A 96 -10.87 -9.61 -7.47
C ALA A 96 -11.31 -9.22 -8.88
N SER A 97 -12.30 -8.35 -9.00
CA SER A 97 -12.77 -7.85 -10.31
C SER A 97 -11.66 -7.16 -11.11
N ASN A 98 -10.86 -6.32 -10.44
CA ASN A 98 -9.76 -5.60 -11.09
C ASN A 98 -8.63 -6.54 -11.52
N THR A 99 -8.20 -7.47 -10.64
CA THR A 99 -7.12 -8.41 -10.95
C THR A 99 -7.51 -9.37 -12.08
N GLN A 100 -8.76 -9.88 -12.07
CA GLN A 100 -9.31 -10.69 -13.17
C GLN A 100 -9.36 -9.91 -14.48
N GLY A 101 -9.66 -8.61 -14.42
CA GLY A 101 -9.61 -7.72 -15.59
C GLY A 101 -8.21 -7.68 -16.24
N ILE A 102 -7.15 -7.65 -15.44
CA ILE A 102 -5.77 -7.71 -15.96
C ILE A 102 -5.50 -9.08 -16.60
N GLU A 103 -5.91 -10.17 -15.94
CA GLU A 103 -5.73 -11.51 -16.51
C GLU A 103 -6.45 -11.66 -17.86
N PHE A 104 -7.66 -11.12 -17.97
CA PHE A 104 -8.39 -11.07 -19.25
C PHE A 104 -7.61 -10.29 -20.30
N LEU A 105 -7.06 -9.12 -19.96
CA LEU A 105 -6.26 -8.31 -20.88
C LEU A 105 -4.97 -9.02 -21.31
N PHE A 106 -4.32 -9.76 -20.42
CA PHE A 106 -3.15 -10.58 -20.78
C PHE A 106 -3.53 -11.66 -21.79
N LYS A 107 -4.60 -12.40 -21.54
CA LYS A 107 -5.13 -13.42 -22.48
C LYS A 107 -5.49 -12.83 -23.84
N LYS A 108 -6.24 -11.70 -23.84
CA LYS A 108 -6.68 -11.00 -25.05
C LYS A 108 -5.48 -10.54 -25.90
N ASN A 109 -4.41 -10.07 -25.28
CA ASN A 109 -3.22 -9.57 -25.95
C ASN A 109 -2.12 -10.65 -26.12
N LYS A 110 -2.39 -11.92 -25.76
CA LYS A 110 -1.46 -13.04 -25.88
C LYS A 110 -0.14 -12.82 -25.13
N ILE A 111 -0.23 -12.23 -23.94
CA ILE A 111 0.92 -12.01 -23.05
C ILE A 111 1.09 -13.26 -22.20
N ASP A 112 2.28 -13.83 -22.19
CA ASP A 112 2.62 -14.97 -21.33
C ASP A 112 2.83 -14.46 -19.88
N TRP A 113 2.06 -15.01 -18.93
CA TRP A 113 2.26 -14.77 -17.52
C TRP A 113 3.23 -15.83 -16.96
N LEU A 114 4.48 -15.42 -16.69
CA LEU A 114 5.50 -16.25 -16.07
C LEU A 114 5.41 -16.12 -14.53
N LYS A 115 4.89 -17.18 -13.90
CA LYS A 115 4.64 -17.18 -12.44
C LYS A 115 5.91 -17.48 -11.67
N GLY A 116 6.33 -16.58 -10.80
CA GLY A 116 7.49 -16.71 -9.94
C GLY A 116 8.31 -15.45 -9.81
N THR A 117 9.35 -15.52 -8.99
CA THR A 117 10.30 -14.42 -8.82
C THR A 117 11.26 -14.38 -10.01
N GLY A 118 11.32 -13.23 -10.67
CA GLY A 118 12.22 -12.99 -11.77
C GLY A 118 13.55 -12.38 -11.32
N SER A 119 14.65 -12.80 -11.91
CA SER A 119 15.97 -12.17 -11.78
C SER A 119 16.65 -12.05 -13.13
N VAL A 120 17.51 -11.05 -13.29
CA VAL A 120 18.36 -10.87 -14.47
C VAL A 120 19.68 -11.60 -14.21
N GLU A 121 19.95 -12.66 -14.98
CA GLU A 121 21.18 -13.44 -14.79
C GLU A 121 22.36 -12.90 -15.60
N LYS A 122 22.08 -12.48 -16.82
CA LYS A 122 22.98 -11.76 -17.71
C LYS A 122 22.19 -10.95 -18.74
N LYS A 123 22.87 -10.16 -19.54
CA LYS A 123 22.24 -9.34 -20.58
C LYS A 123 21.35 -10.19 -21.50
N GLY A 124 20.06 -9.84 -21.58
CA GLY A 124 19.09 -10.55 -22.40
C GLY A 124 18.53 -11.85 -21.79
N GLU A 125 18.81 -12.18 -20.52
CA GLU A 125 18.30 -13.39 -19.88
C GLU A 125 17.63 -13.11 -18.55
N VAL A 126 16.41 -13.65 -18.39
CA VAL A 126 15.61 -13.59 -17.15
C VAL A 126 15.38 -15.01 -16.64
N LYS A 127 15.71 -15.26 -15.39
CA LYS A 127 15.44 -16.51 -14.71
C LYS A 127 14.14 -16.37 -13.89
N VAL A 128 13.27 -17.37 -13.99
CA VAL A 128 12.05 -17.47 -13.21
C VAL A 128 11.96 -18.90 -12.65
N GLY A 129 12.18 -19.04 -11.37
CA GLY A 129 12.28 -20.36 -10.74
C GLY A 129 13.46 -21.19 -11.29
N LYS A 130 13.16 -22.29 -11.99
CA LYS A 130 14.15 -23.17 -12.62
C LYS A 130 14.37 -22.86 -14.12
N ASP A 131 13.50 -22.05 -14.71
CA ASP A 131 13.48 -21.76 -16.14
C ASP A 131 14.25 -20.47 -16.45
N THR A 132 14.93 -20.46 -17.60
CA THR A 132 15.59 -19.27 -18.16
C THR A 132 14.91 -18.88 -19.46
N TYR A 133 14.63 -17.61 -19.61
CA TYR A 133 13.96 -17.01 -20.76
C TYR A 133 14.86 -15.95 -21.37
N LYS A 134 14.87 -15.86 -22.71
CA LYS A 134 15.63 -14.85 -23.44
C LYS A 134 14.71 -13.71 -23.87
N ALA A 135 15.22 -12.49 -23.83
CA ALA A 135 14.51 -11.30 -24.31
C ALA A 135 15.46 -10.31 -24.98
N LYS A 136 14.99 -9.67 -26.04
CA LYS A 136 15.70 -8.53 -26.65
C LYS A 136 15.74 -7.34 -25.69
N HIS A 137 14.64 -7.14 -24.96
CA HIS A 137 14.47 -6.06 -23.98
C HIS A 137 13.92 -6.59 -22.66
N ILE A 138 14.48 -6.16 -21.56
CA ILE A 138 14.02 -6.46 -20.20
C ILE A 138 13.58 -5.15 -19.57
N VAL A 139 12.34 -5.12 -19.07
CA VAL A 139 11.78 -3.97 -18.35
C VAL A 139 11.65 -4.33 -16.88
N VAL A 140 12.32 -3.57 -16.02
CA VAL A 140 12.22 -3.72 -14.57
C VAL A 140 11.08 -2.85 -14.05
N ALA A 141 10.03 -3.49 -13.55
CA ALA A 141 8.82 -2.85 -13.02
C ALA A 141 8.42 -3.44 -11.65
N THR A 142 9.42 -3.76 -10.83
CA THR A 142 9.27 -4.51 -9.58
C THR A 142 8.63 -3.71 -8.44
N GLY A 143 8.37 -2.43 -8.66
CA GLY A 143 7.66 -1.57 -7.72
C GLY A 143 8.45 -1.25 -6.46
N SER A 144 7.76 -1.26 -5.32
CA SER A 144 8.33 -0.85 -4.04
C SER A 144 7.82 -1.72 -2.88
N ALA A 145 8.58 -1.73 -1.79
CA ALA A 145 8.23 -2.38 -0.53
C ALA A 145 7.99 -1.34 0.58
N VAL A 146 7.31 -1.75 1.64
CA VAL A 146 7.10 -0.93 2.85
C VAL A 146 8.46 -0.57 3.45
N ALA A 147 8.66 0.70 3.77
CA ALA A 147 9.80 1.14 4.56
C ALA A 147 9.56 0.82 6.04
N THR A 148 10.59 0.34 6.72
CA THR A 148 10.56 0.00 8.14
C THR A 148 11.29 1.06 8.96
N LEU A 149 10.99 1.12 10.26
CA LEU A 149 11.72 1.94 11.23
C LEU A 149 12.61 1.04 12.09
N PRO A 150 13.86 1.44 12.35
CA PRO A 150 14.70 0.72 13.29
C PRO A 150 14.04 0.59 14.67
N GLY A 151 14.07 -0.61 15.25
CA GLY A 151 13.49 -0.87 16.56
C GLY A 151 11.97 -1.02 16.62
N ILE A 152 11.26 -0.89 15.48
CA ILE A 152 9.79 -1.10 15.39
C ILE A 152 9.52 -2.23 14.41
N GLU A 153 9.21 -3.40 14.95
CA GLU A 153 8.92 -4.60 14.16
C GLU A 153 7.44 -4.67 13.78
N ILE A 154 7.17 -4.71 12.47
CA ILE A 154 5.83 -4.91 11.92
C ILE A 154 5.50 -6.40 12.02
N ASP A 155 4.41 -6.74 12.74
CA ASP A 155 3.94 -8.11 12.91
C ASP A 155 2.61 -8.41 12.20
N GLU A 156 2.05 -7.40 11.53
CA GLU A 156 0.76 -7.42 10.84
C GLU A 156 -0.41 -7.84 11.75
N LYS A 157 -0.26 -7.62 13.08
CA LYS A 157 -1.29 -7.91 14.09
C LYS A 157 -1.60 -6.68 14.94
N GLN A 158 -0.63 -6.23 15.77
CA GLN A 158 -0.75 -5.03 16.59
C GLN A 158 0.03 -3.87 16.00
N ILE A 159 1.17 -4.15 15.38
CA ILE A 159 1.97 -3.19 14.61
C ILE A 159 1.88 -3.61 13.16
N VAL A 160 1.11 -2.86 12.38
CA VAL A 160 0.77 -3.21 11.01
C VAL A 160 1.42 -2.28 9.99
N SER A 161 1.65 -2.78 8.80
CA SER A 161 1.87 -1.96 7.62
C SER A 161 0.53 -1.54 7.01
N SER A 162 0.57 -0.82 5.89
CA SER A 162 -0.64 -0.53 5.11
C SER A 162 -1.37 -1.81 4.67
N THR A 163 -0.65 -2.92 4.49
CA THR A 163 -1.25 -4.22 4.14
C THR A 163 -2.13 -4.74 5.27
N GLY A 164 -1.63 -4.79 6.50
CA GLY A 164 -2.42 -5.21 7.66
C GLY A 164 -3.55 -4.24 7.99
N ALA A 165 -3.30 -2.92 7.83
CA ALA A 165 -4.34 -1.91 8.05
C ALA A 165 -5.53 -2.04 7.08
N LEU A 166 -5.34 -2.61 5.89
CA LEU A 166 -6.40 -2.92 4.93
C LEU A 166 -7.18 -4.20 5.28
N ASP A 167 -6.76 -4.97 6.29
CA ASP A 167 -7.34 -6.29 6.60
C ASP A 167 -7.66 -6.49 8.09
N LEU A 168 -7.83 -5.41 8.86
CA LEU A 168 -8.25 -5.51 10.27
C LEU A 168 -9.59 -6.22 10.37
N LYS A 169 -9.71 -7.09 11.36
CA LYS A 169 -10.92 -7.93 11.55
C LYS A 169 -12.00 -7.25 12.38
N GLU A 170 -11.62 -6.20 13.09
CA GLU A 170 -12.50 -5.36 13.91
C GLU A 170 -12.05 -3.90 13.84
N VAL A 171 -12.96 -2.98 14.14
CA VAL A 171 -12.61 -1.57 14.26
C VAL A 171 -11.86 -1.39 15.57
N PRO A 172 -10.59 -0.94 15.57
CA PRO A 172 -9.86 -0.71 16.80
C PRO A 172 -10.47 0.47 17.57
N LYS A 173 -10.42 0.44 18.92
CA LYS A 173 -10.85 1.60 19.71
C LYS A 173 -9.90 2.77 19.54
N SER A 174 -8.61 2.47 19.39
CA SER A 174 -7.57 3.47 19.20
C SER A 174 -6.52 3.00 18.17
N MET A 175 -6.06 3.94 17.35
CA MET A 175 -5.02 3.70 16.35
C MET A 175 -4.01 4.84 16.36
N VAL A 176 -2.71 4.50 16.40
CA VAL A 176 -1.64 5.47 16.18
C VAL A 176 -1.00 5.22 14.81
N LEU A 177 -0.91 6.28 14.02
CA LEU A 177 -0.23 6.27 12.73
C LEU A 177 1.18 6.84 12.91
N ILE A 178 2.19 6.11 12.52
CA ILE A 178 3.56 6.60 12.44
C ILE A 178 3.81 6.99 10.98
N GLY A 179 3.81 8.31 10.72
CA GLY A 179 3.91 8.91 9.41
C GLY A 179 2.59 9.54 8.93
N GLY A 180 2.64 10.83 8.64
CA GLY A 180 1.53 11.66 8.14
C GLY A 180 1.51 11.80 6.62
N GLY A 181 2.06 10.81 5.89
CA GLY A 181 1.97 10.72 4.44
C GLY A 181 0.60 10.22 3.96
N VAL A 182 0.39 10.23 2.62
CA VAL A 182 -0.90 9.89 2.01
C VAL A 182 -1.47 8.54 2.46
N ILE A 183 -0.62 7.51 2.53
CA ILE A 183 -1.05 6.15 2.93
C ILE A 183 -1.58 6.14 4.37
N GLY A 184 -0.83 6.74 5.30
CA GLY A 184 -1.25 6.86 6.70
C GLY A 184 -2.57 7.60 6.83
N LEU A 185 -2.69 8.76 6.19
CA LEU A 185 -3.89 9.59 6.27
C LEU A 185 -5.12 8.93 5.65
N GLU A 186 -4.99 8.23 4.51
CA GLU A 186 -6.09 7.47 3.92
C GLU A 186 -6.58 6.37 4.86
N MET A 187 -5.68 5.56 5.42
CA MET A 187 -6.07 4.50 6.36
C MET A 187 -6.61 5.07 7.66
N GLY A 188 -5.99 6.13 8.18
CA GLY A 188 -6.49 6.84 9.35
C GLY A 188 -7.92 7.37 9.15
N ALA A 189 -8.20 7.97 8.00
CA ALA A 189 -9.55 8.45 7.68
C ALA A 189 -10.58 7.32 7.62
N VAL A 190 -10.24 6.16 7.03
CA VAL A 190 -11.12 4.98 7.04
C VAL A 190 -11.50 4.57 8.45
N TRP A 191 -10.50 4.32 9.30
CA TRP A 191 -10.73 3.80 10.64
C TRP A 191 -11.34 4.85 11.57
N SER A 192 -11.00 6.14 11.42
CA SER A 192 -11.61 7.24 12.16
C SER A 192 -13.11 7.35 11.87
N ARG A 193 -13.52 7.32 10.60
CA ARG A 193 -14.94 7.32 10.19
C ARG A 193 -15.71 6.12 10.74
N LEU A 194 -15.04 4.98 10.90
CA LEU A 194 -15.63 3.77 11.48
C LEU A 194 -15.67 3.79 13.02
N GLY A 195 -15.10 4.80 13.68
CA GLY A 195 -15.19 5.02 15.12
C GLY A 195 -13.90 4.84 15.92
N ALA A 196 -12.74 4.62 15.25
CA ALA A 196 -11.46 4.58 15.95
C ALA A 196 -10.98 5.98 16.37
N ASP A 197 -10.41 6.10 17.58
CA ASP A 197 -9.67 7.30 18.00
C ASP A 197 -8.28 7.28 17.34
N VAL A 198 -8.07 8.12 16.32
CA VAL A 198 -6.88 8.11 15.48
C VAL A 198 -5.94 9.25 15.82
N THR A 199 -4.68 8.93 16.16
CA THR A 199 -3.61 9.91 16.37
C THR A 199 -2.48 9.69 15.35
N VAL A 200 -2.10 10.73 14.62
CA VAL A 200 -0.98 10.75 13.68
C VAL A 200 0.25 11.33 14.37
N VAL A 201 1.35 10.59 14.34
CA VAL A 201 2.68 11.06 14.76
C VAL A 201 3.53 11.23 13.52
N GLU A 202 3.92 12.48 13.23
CA GLU A 202 4.68 12.84 12.03
C GLU A 202 5.99 13.54 12.43
N TYR A 203 7.10 13.04 11.88
CA TYR A 203 8.44 13.58 12.15
C TYR A 203 8.61 15.01 11.65
N MET A 204 8.05 15.32 10.48
CA MET A 204 8.09 16.67 9.90
C MET A 204 7.11 17.61 10.62
N ASP A 205 7.34 18.92 10.50
CA ASP A 205 6.46 19.93 11.07
C ASP A 205 5.07 20.02 10.37
N THR A 206 4.91 19.31 9.23
CA THR A 206 3.66 19.26 8.45
C THR A 206 3.37 17.85 7.97
N ILE A 207 2.09 17.51 7.80
CA ILE A 207 1.68 16.27 7.10
C ILE A 207 1.89 16.41 5.59
N MET A 208 1.80 15.29 4.86
CA MET A 208 1.91 15.26 3.38
C MET A 208 3.20 15.91 2.87
N GLY A 209 4.35 15.54 3.44
CA GLY A 209 5.66 16.05 3.03
C GLY A 209 5.86 15.98 1.51
N GLY A 210 6.39 17.07 0.92
CA GLY A 210 6.56 17.19 -0.53
C GLY A 210 5.37 17.77 -1.31
N MET A 211 4.22 17.96 -0.66
CA MET A 211 3.08 18.67 -1.23
C MET A 211 3.15 20.18 -0.93
N ASP A 212 2.30 20.95 -1.61
CA ASP A 212 2.15 22.38 -1.30
C ASP A 212 1.75 22.60 0.16
N ASN A 213 2.40 23.56 0.83
CA ASN A 213 2.20 23.83 2.25
C ASN A 213 0.77 24.31 2.58
N GLY A 214 0.11 25.02 1.66
CA GLY A 214 -1.28 25.45 1.82
C GLY A 214 -2.21 24.26 1.82
N ILE A 215 -2.03 23.37 0.85
CA ILE A 215 -2.79 22.11 0.74
C ILE A 215 -2.59 21.24 1.98
N SER A 216 -1.35 21.06 2.45
CA SER A 216 -1.04 20.27 3.66
C SER A 216 -1.74 20.83 4.91
N LYS A 217 -1.71 22.15 5.10
CA LYS A 217 -2.40 22.81 6.22
C LYS A 217 -3.93 22.66 6.15
N ASP A 218 -4.51 22.81 4.97
CA ASP A 218 -5.96 22.69 4.81
C ASP A 218 -6.41 21.24 4.98
N MET A 219 -5.65 20.27 4.47
CA MET A 219 -5.91 18.85 4.72
C MET A 219 -5.86 18.54 6.22
N GLN A 220 -4.85 19.03 6.95
CA GLN A 220 -4.77 18.80 8.39
C GLN A 220 -5.99 19.38 9.12
N LYS A 221 -6.43 20.60 8.76
CA LYS A 221 -7.63 21.21 9.34
C LYS A 221 -8.89 20.37 9.08
N ILE A 222 -9.05 19.87 7.83
CA ILE A 222 -10.19 19.04 7.45
C ILE A 222 -10.19 17.75 8.27
N LEU A 223 -9.07 17.02 8.31
CA LEU A 223 -8.96 15.77 9.06
C LEU A 223 -9.11 15.96 10.57
N THR A 224 -8.63 17.09 11.10
CA THR A 224 -8.86 17.44 12.52
C THR A 224 -10.35 17.67 12.82
N LYS A 225 -11.07 18.36 11.93
CA LYS A 225 -12.53 18.51 12.06
C LYS A 225 -13.28 17.17 11.99
N GLN A 226 -12.72 16.19 11.26
CA GLN A 226 -13.24 14.82 11.18
C GLN A 226 -12.83 13.95 12.38
N GLY A 227 -12.15 14.49 13.40
CA GLY A 227 -11.82 13.81 14.64
C GLY A 227 -10.40 13.24 14.74
N MET A 228 -9.58 13.33 13.70
CA MET A 228 -8.18 12.87 13.77
C MET A 228 -7.31 13.86 14.57
N LYS A 229 -6.38 13.31 15.36
CA LYS A 229 -5.41 14.07 16.16
C LYS A 229 -4.03 14.04 15.50
N PHE A 230 -3.27 15.13 15.63
CA PHE A 230 -1.96 15.26 14.99
C PHE A 230 -0.89 15.69 15.99
N LYS A 231 0.24 15.00 15.97
CA LYS A 231 1.50 15.32 16.64
C LYS A 231 2.58 15.43 15.57
N THR A 232 2.71 16.64 14.99
CA THR A 232 3.76 16.96 14.01
C THR A 232 5.03 17.41 14.73
N GLY A 233 6.20 17.32 14.06
CA GLY A 233 7.49 17.57 14.68
C GLY A 233 7.80 16.58 15.81
N ALA A 234 7.30 15.34 15.72
CA ALA A 234 7.42 14.31 16.74
C ALA A 234 7.87 12.98 16.12
N LYS A 235 8.65 12.20 16.84
CA LYS A 235 9.15 10.89 16.43
C LYS A 235 8.80 9.82 17.44
N VAL A 236 8.48 8.63 16.94
CA VAL A 236 8.36 7.42 17.77
C VAL A 236 9.72 6.79 17.89
N THR A 237 10.20 6.60 19.13
CA THR A 237 11.50 6.01 19.43
C THR A 237 11.42 4.57 19.90
N GLU A 238 10.26 4.15 20.40
CA GLU A 238 10.03 2.80 20.87
C GLU A 238 8.55 2.39 20.69
N ALA A 239 8.33 1.11 20.40
CA ALA A 239 7.00 0.50 20.38
C ALA A 239 7.04 -0.84 21.11
N LYS A 240 6.35 -0.92 22.25
CA LYS A 240 6.25 -2.13 23.08
C LYS A 240 4.89 -2.77 22.94
N LYS A 241 4.85 -4.00 22.45
CA LYS A 241 3.63 -4.81 22.39
C LYS A 241 3.25 -5.28 23.79
N THR A 242 1.96 -5.21 24.11
CA THR A 242 1.35 -5.70 25.35
C THR A 242 0.19 -6.64 25.03
N LYS A 243 -0.40 -7.26 26.03
CA LYS A 243 -1.60 -8.10 25.84
C LYS A 243 -2.82 -7.30 25.32
N SER A 244 -2.88 -6.00 25.62
CA SER A 244 -4.03 -5.13 25.32
C SER A 244 -3.75 -4.07 24.25
N GLY A 245 -2.65 -4.17 23.51
CA GLY A 245 -2.27 -3.19 22.48
C GLY A 245 -0.78 -2.88 22.49
N VAL A 246 -0.43 -1.67 22.06
CA VAL A 246 0.96 -1.19 21.93
C VAL A 246 1.15 0.08 22.76
N THR A 247 2.23 0.16 23.50
CA THR A 247 2.70 1.40 24.14
C THR A 247 3.83 1.97 23.31
N LEU A 248 3.69 3.22 22.89
CA LEU A 248 4.66 3.97 22.09
C LEU A 248 5.32 5.03 22.94
N LYS A 249 6.64 5.18 22.81
CA LYS A 249 7.36 6.33 23.31
C LYS A 249 7.52 7.36 22.19
N VAL A 250 7.02 8.56 22.43
CA VAL A 250 7.03 9.67 21.46
C VAL A 250 7.80 10.82 22.08
N GLU A 251 8.67 11.44 21.28
CA GLU A 251 9.42 12.62 21.70
C GLU A 251 9.45 13.68 20.58
N PRO A 252 9.63 14.96 20.89
CA PRO A 252 9.82 15.98 19.88
C PRO A 252 10.99 15.64 18.96
N ALA A 253 10.85 15.84 17.66
CA ALA A 253 11.90 15.56 16.67
C ALA A 253 13.20 16.33 16.95
N LYS A 254 13.09 17.53 17.55
CA LYS A 254 14.20 18.41 17.92
C LYS A 254 14.75 18.15 19.32
N GLY A 255 14.29 17.07 19.97
CA GLY A 255 14.65 16.72 21.35
C GLY A 255 13.74 17.37 22.39
N GLY A 256 13.66 16.77 23.57
CA GLY A 256 12.81 17.20 24.68
C GLY A 256 12.24 16.00 25.44
N ASP A 257 11.29 16.27 26.34
CA ASP A 257 10.67 15.23 27.15
C ASP A 257 9.81 14.30 26.31
N SER A 258 9.91 13.01 26.60
CA SER A 258 9.10 11.99 25.95
C SER A 258 7.76 11.82 26.64
N GLU A 259 6.74 11.48 25.86
CA GLU A 259 5.42 11.07 26.34
C GLU A 259 5.10 9.63 25.90
N GLU A 260 4.19 8.99 26.59
CA GLU A 260 3.66 7.69 26.19
C GLU A 260 2.31 7.83 25.49
N LEU A 261 2.17 7.15 24.35
CA LEU A 261 0.88 6.91 23.70
C LEU A 261 0.54 5.42 23.76
N LYS A 262 -0.75 5.12 23.94
CA LYS A 262 -1.26 3.74 23.91
C LYS A 262 -2.27 3.60 22.80
N ALA A 263 -2.20 2.48 22.07
CA ALA A 263 -3.15 2.17 21.00
C ALA A 263 -3.39 0.66 20.91
N ASP A 264 -4.57 0.29 20.42
CA ASP A 264 -4.87 -1.12 20.09
C ASP A 264 -4.05 -1.54 18.87
N ILE A 265 -3.96 -0.66 17.87
CA ILE A 265 -3.24 -0.87 16.61
C ILE A 265 -2.29 0.30 16.34
N VAL A 266 -1.11 -0.03 15.85
CA VAL A 266 -0.13 0.95 15.33
C VAL A 266 0.07 0.69 13.85
N LEU A 267 -0.13 1.70 13.01
CA LEU A 267 0.19 1.66 11.58
C LEU A 267 1.52 2.35 11.31
N VAL A 268 2.47 1.62 10.75
CA VAL A 268 3.74 2.17 10.27
C VAL A 268 3.60 2.53 8.79
N ALA A 269 3.59 3.84 8.49
CA ALA A 269 3.37 4.39 7.15
C ALA A 269 4.42 5.47 6.81
N VAL A 270 5.70 5.17 7.06
CA VAL A 270 6.84 6.10 6.95
C VAL A 270 7.45 6.16 5.54
N GLY A 271 6.81 5.55 4.57
CA GLY A 271 7.23 5.57 3.17
C GLY A 271 7.41 4.18 2.57
N ARG A 272 7.97 4.17 1.39
CA ARG A 272 8.26 2.97 0.60
C ARG A 272 9.66 3.08 0.01
N LYS A 273 10.31 1.92 -0.18
CA LYS A 273 11.61 1.83 -0.85
C LYS A 273 11.50 1.01 -2.14
N PRO A 274 12.31 1.28 -3.18
CA PRO A 274 12.35 0.47 -4.38
C PRO A 274 12.56 -1.02 -4.06
N TYR A 275 11.86 -1.90 -4.77
CA TYR A 275 12.03 -3.35 -4.59
C TYR A 275 13.00 -3.89 -5.64
N THR A 276 14.29 -3.89 -5.30
CA THR A 276 15.39 -4.29 -6.19
C THR A 276 16.18 -5.48 -5.65
N ASP A 277 15.78 -6.01 -4.50
CA ASP A 277 16.46 -7.12 -3.84
C ASP A 277 16.51 -8.37 -4.74
N LYS A 278 17.70 -8.98 -4.87
CA LYS A 278 17.95 -10.22 -5.62
C LYS A 278 17.55 -10.16 -7.11
N LEU A 279 17.45 -8.96 -7.67
CA LEU A 279 17.08 -8.77 -9.07
C LEU A 279 18.25 -9.02 -10.02
N GLY A 280 19.50 -8.93 -9.54
CA GLY A 280 20.72 -9.21 -10.33
C GLY A 280 21.09 -8.08 -11.28
N LEU A 281 20.70 -6.82 -10.98
CA LEU A 281 21.02 -5.66 -11.83
C LEU A 281 22.51 -5.36 -11.90
N ASP A 282 23.24 -5.62 -10.82
CA ASP A 282 24.69 -5.54 -10.72
C ASP A 282 25.40 -6.43 -11.74
N LYS A 283 24.86 -7.63 -12.01
CA LYS A 283 25.42 -8.59 -12.98
C LYS A 283 25.41 -8.08 -14.42
N VAL A 284 24.60 -7.08 -14.73
CA VAL A 284 24.41 -6.52 -16.07
C VAL A 284 24.87 -5.06 -16.18
N GLY A 285 25.52 -4.55 -15.13
CA GLY A 285 26.13 -3.21 -15.12
C GLY A 285 25.12 -2.07 -15.02
N VAL A 286 24.01 -2.30 -14.31
CA VAL A 286 23.07 -1.22 -13.98
C VAL A 286 23.52 -0.57 -12.67
N ASP A 287 23.83 0.72 -12.74
CA ASP A 287 24.13 1.52 -11.56
C ASP A 287 22.86 1.78 -10.75
N MET A 288 23.00 1.78 -9.44
CA MET A 288 21.90 1.99 -8.49
C MET A 288 22.19 3.22 -7.64
N ASP A 289 21.18 4.06 -7.44
CA ASP A 289 21.23 5.13 -6.45
C ASP A 289 21.09 4.56 -5.03
N ASP A 290 21.59 5.30 -4.03
CA ASP A 290 21.51 4.96 -2.61
C ASP A 290 20.07 4.99 -2.03
#